data_0e2cf72884c90bb7b39c652948ab6a60
#
_entry.id   0e2cf72884c90bb7b39c652948ab6a60
#
_cell.length_a   1.000
_cell.length_b   1.000
_cell.length_c   1.000
_cell.angle_alpha   90.00
_cell.angle_beta   90.00
_cell.angle_gamma   90.00
#
_symmetry.space_group_name_H-M   'P 1'
#
loop_
_entity.id
_entity.type
_entity.pdbx_description
1 polymer ?
#
loop_
_entity_poly.entity_id
_entity_poly.type
_entity_poly.pdbx_seq_one_letter_code
_entity_poly.pdbx_strand_id
1 'polypeptide(L)'
;IFLRTGLPGKSAVDLARELLERFGGLRQLLEADHSTFCSAKGLGDAKYAQLQATLEMSCRHLKAQLSKGDVLTSPQLTRSYLSSRLRGYPQEVFAALYLDNQHRVITFETLFTGTIDGASVHPREVVRSALQHNAAALIFAHNHPSGVAEPSASDRSITQTLKEALSLVDIRVLDHIIIGDGESTTSFAERGIL
;
A
#
# COMPACT_ATOMS: atom_id res chain seq x y z
N ILE A 1 -18.97 -7.07 14.85
CA ILE A 1 -17.91 -6.75 15.83
C ILE A 1 -17.89 -5.24 16.09
N PHE A 2 -17.63 -4.38 15.09
CA PHE A 2 -17.50 -2.93 15.25
C PHE A 2 -18.76 -2.22 15.73
N LEU A 3 -19.92 -2.59 15.22
CA LEU A 3 -21.17 -1.92 15.57
C LEU A 3 -21.60 -2.18 17.00
N ARG A 4 -21.26 -3.33 17.58
CA ARG A 4 -21.62 -3.83 18.92
C ARG A 4 -23.14 -3.89 19.15
N THR A 5 -23.83 -2.78 18.89
CA THR A 5 -25.30 -2.63 19.03
C THR A 5 -25.89 -2.14 17.71
N GLY A 6 -27.17 -2.46 17.47
CA GLY A 6 -27.94 -1.88 16.38
C GLY A 6 -28.53 -0.50 16.76
N LEU A 7 -29.58 -0.13 16.08
CA LEU A 7 -30.41 1.06 16.35
C LEU A 7 -31.75 0.63 16.91
N PRO A 8 -32.55 1.52 17.54
CA PRO A 8 -33.90 1.22 17.92
C PRO A 8 -34.70 0.63 16.74
N GLY A 9 -35.21 -0.58 16.91
CA GLY A 9 -35.94 -1.32 15.89
C GLY A 9 -35.09 -2.01 14.81
N LYS A 10 -33.75 -1.99 14.92
CA LYS A 10 -32.85 -2.60 13.94
C LYS A 10 -31.69 -3.32 14.65
N SER A 11 -31.45 -4.59 14.31
CA SER A 11 -30.31 -5.34 14.86
C SER A 11 -28.97 -4.80 14.35
N ALA A 12 -27.85 -5.12 15.05
CA ALA A 12 -26.51 -4.77 14.59
C ALA A 12 -26.17 -5.44 13.24
N VAL A 13 -26.70 -6.62 12.96
CA VAL A 13 -26.50 -7.35 11.70
C VAL A 13 -27.23 -6.66 10.55
N ASP A 14 -28.48 -6.23 10.77
CA ASP A 14 -29.26 -5.54 9.73
C ASP A 14 -28.64 -4.17 9.43
N LEU A 15 -28.19 -3.46 10.47
CA LEU A 15 -27.45 -2.21 10.28
C LEU A 15 -26.16 -2.43 9.49
N ALA A 16 -25.41 -3.52 9.74
CA ALA A 16 -24.20 -3.83 9.00
C ALA A 16 -24.50 -4.10 7.51
N ARG A 17 -25.56 -4.85 7.20
CA ARG A 17 -25.97 -5.11 5.80
C ARG A 17 -26.31 -3.82 5.07
N GLU A 18 -27.12 -2.97 5.70
CA GLU A 18 -27.51 -1.66 5.13
C GLU A 18 -26.31 -0.75 4.90
N LEU A 19 -25.33 -0.73 5.82
CA LEU A 19 -24.11 0.05 5.65
C LEU A 19 -23.25 -0.47 4.50
N LEU A 20 -23.09 -1.78 4.39
CA LEU A 20 -22.35 -2.37 3.27
C LEU A 20 -23.02 -2.07 1.92
N GLU A 21 -24.34 -2.13 1.86
CA GLU A 21 -25.10 -1.77 0.66
C GLU A 21 -24.97 -0.27 0.34
N ARG A 22 -25.13 0.61 1.34
CA ARG A 22 -25.01 2.06 1.19
C ARG A 22 -23.63 2.49 0.69
N PHE A 23 -22.56 1.89 1.21
CA PHE A 23 -21.17 2.23 0.83
C PHE A 23 -20.67 1.47 -0.40
N GLY A 24 -21.43 0.49 -0.89
CA GLY A 24 -21.01 -0.33 -2.04
C GLY A 24 -20.05 -1.46 -1.68
N GLY A 25 -19.93 -1.78 -0.38
CA GLY A 25 -19.11 -2.88 0.11
C GLY A 25 -18.24 -2.53 1.30
N LEU A 26 -17.53 -3.53 1.81
CA LEU A 26 -16.67 -3.38 2.98
C LEU A 26 -15.51 -2.43 2.71
N ARG A 27 -14.89 -2.51 1.54
CA ARG A 27 -13.75 -1.69 1.17
C ARG A 27 -14.12 -0.21 1.17
N GLN A 28 -15.17 0.17 0.46
CA GLN A 28 -15.65 1.54 0.36
C GLN A 28 -16.05 2.11 1.75
N LEU A 29 -16.60 1.26 2.62
CA LEU A 29 -16.87 1.62 4.01
C LEU A 29 -15.57 1.91 4.80
N LEU A 30 -14.52 1.10 4.61
CA LEU A 30 -13.24 1.23 5.30
C LEU A 30 -12.43 2.44 4.81
N GLU A 31 -12.54 2.77 3.51
CA GLU A 31 -11.83 3.86 2.83
C GLU A 31 -12.62 5.18 2.85
N ALA A 32 -13.86 5.19 3.35
CA ALA A 32 -14.67 6.40 3.43
C ALA A 32 -14.00 7.47 4.29
N ASP A 33 -14.04 8.73 3.82
CA ASP A 33 -13.61 9.86 4.63
C ASP A 33 -14.51 10.05 5.86
N HIS A 34 -14.01 10.80 6.85
CA HIS A 34 -14.69 11.01 8.11
C HIS A 34 -16.13 11.57 7.93
N SER A 35 -16.31 12.54 7.02
CA SER A 35 -17.60 13.20 6.81
C SER A 35 -18.62 12.25 6.20
N THR A 36 -18.21 11.51 5.16
CA THR A 36 -19.03 10.50 4.50
C THR A 36 -19.39 9.36 5.45
N PHE A 37 -18.41 8.86 6.21
CA PHE A 37 -18.64 7.81 7.20
C PHE A 37 -19.62 8.24 8.28
N CYS A 38 -19.40 9.40 8.91
CA CYS A 38 -20.24 9.90 9.99
C CYS A 38 -21.63 10.38 9.54
N SER A 39 -21.84 10.61 8.23
CA SER A 39 -23.17 10.90 7.68
C SER A 39 -24.14 9.71 7.75
N ALA A 40 -23.62 8.50 7.92
CA ALA A 40 -24.45 7.30 7.99
C ALA A 40 -25.03 7.11 9.39
N LYS A 41 -26.35 6.87 9.45
CA LYS A 41 -27.06 6.66 10.72
C LYS A 41 -26.46 5.48 11.49
N GLY A 42 -26.10 5.70 12.73
CA GLY A 42 -25.48 4.70 13.61
C GLY A 42 -23.95 4.67 13.55
N LEU A 43 -23.34 5.47 12.68
CA LEU A 43 -21.91 5.70 12.64
C LEU A 43 -21.60 7.11 13.20
N GLY A 44 -20.45 7.26 13.83
CA GLY A 44 -19.99 8.52 14.40
C GLY A 44 -18.50 8.43 14.73
N ASP A 45 -17.94 9.52 15.28
CA ASP A 45 -16.49 9.70 15.50
C ASP A 45 -15.83 8.52 16.21
N ALA A 46 -16.44 8.00 17.27
CA ALA A 46 -15.87 6.89 18.02
C ALA A 46 -15.74 5.60 17.18
N LYS A 47 -16.73 5.31 16.32
CA LYS A 47 -16.67 4.15 15.42
C LYS A 47 -15.70 4.39 14.27
N TYR A 48 -15.62 5.62 13.76
CA TYR A 48 -14.64 5.99 12.76
C TYR A 48 -13.21 5.81 13.32
N ALA A 49 -12.92 6.37 14.48
CA ALA A 49 -11.62 6.25 15.13
C ALA A 49 -11.26 4.77 15.42
N GLN A 50 -12.20 3.96 15.90
CA GLN A 50 -12.01 2.54 16.13
C GLN A 50 -11.68 1.79 14.84
N LEU A 51 -12.36 2.11 13.75
CA LEU A 51 -12.13 1.51 12.44
C LEU A 51 -10.74 1.85 11.91
N GLN A 52 -10.36 3.14 11.92
CA GLN A 52 -9.03 3.59 11.50
C GLN A 52 -7.92 2.98 12.36
N ALA A 53 -8.11 2.90 13.67
CA ALA A 53 -7.16 2.23 14.57
C ALA A 53 -6.96 0.75 14.22
N THR A 54 -8.03 0.05 13.83
CA THR A 54 -7.93 -1.37 13.45
C THR A 54 -7.16 -1.55 12.13
N LEU A 55 -7.39 -0.67 11.15
CA LEU A 55 -6.62 -0.68 9.90
C LEU A 55 -5.14 -0.44 10.16
N GLU A 56 -4.81 0.56 10.98
CA GLU A 56 -3.43 0.88 11.35
C GLU A 56 -2.78 -0.27 12.15
N MET A 57 -3.51 -0.90 13.07
CA MET A 57 -3.00 -2.08 13.80
C MET A 57 -2.69 -3.24 12.85
N SER A 58 -3.53 -3.48 11.85
CA SER A 58 -3.29 -4.50 10.82
C SER A 58 -2.03 -4.21 10.01
N CYS A 59 -1.82 -2.95 9.59
CA CYS A 59 -0.61 -2.52 8.90
C CYS A 59 0.64 -2.72 9.76
N ARG A 60 0.59 -2.33 11.04
CA ARG A 60 1.71 -2.53 11.99
C ARG A 60 2.00 -4.00 12.23
N HIS A 61 0.98 -4.83 12.30
CA HIS A 61 1.15 -6.28 12.46
C HIS A 61 1.88 -6.89 11.26
N LEU A 62 1.46 -6.56 10.04
CA LEU A 62 2.13 -7.01 8.81
C LEU A 62 3.59 -6.53 8.76
N LYS A 63 3.84 -5.25 9.10
CA LYS A 63 5.21 -4.71 9.18
C LYS A 63 6.06 -5.46 10.19
N ALA A 64 5.52 -5.76 11.37
CA ALA A 64 6.25 -6.48 12.42
C ALA A 64 6.60 -7.92 12.01
N GLN A 65 5.76 -8.56 11.20
CA GLN A 65 6.08 -9.88 10.62
C GLN A 65 7.21 -9.78 9.60
N LEU A 66 7.17 -8.80 8.69
CA LEU A 66 8.20 -8.57 7.68
C LEU A 66 9.56 -8.19 8.29
N SER A 67 9.56 -7.43 9.38
CA SER A 67 10.81 -7.00 10.05
C SER A 67 11.58 -8.14 10.74
N LYS A 68 10.95 -9.30 10.91
CA LYS A 68 11.56 -10.48 11.55
C LYS A 68 12.17 -11.47 10.57
N GLY A 69 11.88 -11.33 9.27
CA GLY A 69 12.30 -12.30 8.26
C GLY A 69 12.77 -11.65 6.97
N ASP A 70 13.30 -12.47 6.08
CA ASP A 70 13.66 -12.08 4.72
C ASP A 70 12.38 -11.93 3.89
N VAL A 71 12.17 -10.75 3.28
CA VAL A 71 11.00 -10.44 2.44
C VAL A 71 10.90 -11.37 1.24
N LEU A 72 12.01 -11.92 0.77
CA LEU A 72 12.06 -12.85 -0.36
C LEU A 72 11.46 -14.21 -0.01
N THR A 73 11.47 -14.60 1.28
CA THR A 73 10.86 -15.86 1.73
C THR A 73 9.35 -15.77 1.92
N SER A 74 8.79 -14.56 1.86
CA SER A 74 7.35 -14.32 2.07
C SER A 74 6.78 -13.29 1.08
N PRO A 75 6.79 -13.57 -0.25
CA PRO A 75 6.30 -12.60 -1.24
C PRO A 75 4.85 -12.15 -1.01
N GLN A 76 3.99 -13.07 -0.57
CA GLN A 76 2.57 -12.77 -0.28
C GLN A 76 2.43 -11.79 0.87
N LEU A 77 3.23 -11.94 1.93
CA LEU A 77 3.22 -11.03 3.08
C LEU A 77 3.70 -9.63 2.66
N THR A 78 4.74 -9.55 1.81
CA THR A 78 5.23 -8.29 1.24
C THR A 78 4.15 -7.60 0.42
N ARG A 79 3.46 -8.33 -0.47
CA ARG A 79 2.32 -7.80 -1.23
C ARG A 79 1.17 -7.33 -0.33
N SER A 80 0.81 -8.13 0.66
CA SER A 80 -0.26 -7.77 1.62
C SER A 80 0.08 -6.48 2.37
N TYR A 81 1.33 -6.34 2.82
CA TYR A 81 1.80 -5.12 3.47
C TYR A 81 1.77 -3.91 2.53
N LEU A 82 2.35 -4.02 1.33
CA LEU A 82 2.36 -2.93 0.36
C LEU A 82 0.95 -2.53 -0.09
N SER A 83 0.07 -3.52 -0.30
CA SER A 83 -1.35 -3.28 -0.58
C SER A 83 -2.04 -2.54 0.55
N SER A 84 -1.77 -2.90 1.81
CA SER A 84 -2.35 -2.21 2.96
C SER A 84 -1.89 -0.76 3.10
N ARG A 85 -0.72 -0.45 2.55
CA ARG A 85 -0.13 0.90 2.58
C ARG A 85 -0.56 1.79 1.42
N LEU A 86 -0.80 1.23 0.24
CA LEU A 86 -0.95 2.01 -0.99
C LEU A 86 -2.36 2.01 -1.57
N ARG A 87 -3.17 0.98 -1.31
CA ARG A 87 -4.48 0.80 -1.96
C ARG A 87 -5.47 1.93 -1.71
N GLY A 88 -5.45 2.55 -0.53
CA GLY A 88 -6.40 3.60 -0.14
C GLY A 88 -6.15 4.98 -0.77
N TYR A 89 -5.09 5.16 -1.56
CA TYR A 89 -4.81 6.44 -2.18
C TYR A 89 -5.65 6.64 -3.44
N PRO A 90 -6.37 7.79 -3.56
CA PRO A 90 -7.17 8.11 -4.75
C PRO A 90 -6.31 8.51 -5.95
N GLN A 91 -5.06 8.89 -5.72
CA GLN A 91 -4.05 9.19 -6.73
C GLN A 91 -2.95 8.14 -6.73
N GLU A 92 -2.18 8.13 -7.78
CA GLU A 92 -1.00 7.28 -7.89
C GLU A 92 0.08 7.70 -6.88
N VAL A 93 0.60 6.74 -6.15
CA VAL A 93 1.65 6.94 -5.13
C VAL A 93 2.76 5.96 -5.39
N PHE A 94 3.96 6.47 -5.61
CA PHE A 94 5.18 5.69 -5.76
C PHE A 94 5.93 5.63 -4.44
N ALA A 95 6.27 4.42 -4.00
CA ALA A 95 6.89 4.15 -2.71
C ALA A 95 8.04 3.17 -2.81
N ALA A 96 8.88 3.14 -1.79
CA ALA A 96 9.97 2.19 -1.64
C ALA A 96 9.93 1.51 -0.27
N LEU A 97 10.21 0.21 -0.29
CA LEU A 97 10.52 -0.61 0.87
C LEU A 97 12.03 -0.79 0.92
N TYR A 98 12.67 -0.24 1.95
CA TYR A 98 14.12 -0.27 2.14
C TYR A 98 14.52 -1.48 2.96
N LEU A 99 15.55 -2.19 2.51
CA LEU A 99 15.95 -3.47 3.05
C LEU A 99 17.44 -3.47 3.44
N ASP A 100 17.78 -4.20 4.50
CA ASP A 100 19.16 -4.48 4.87
C ASP A 100 19.79 -5.61 4.02
N ASN A 101 21.03 -5.96 4.29
CA ASN A 101 21.75 -7.04 3.59
C ASN A 101 21.12 -8.43 3.78
N GLN A 102 20.26 -8.62 4.79
CA GLN A 102 19.52 -9.84 5.05
C GLN A 102 18.09 -9.75 4.51
N HIS A 103 17.80 -8.75 3.67
CA HIS A 103 16.48 -8.46 3.10
C HIS A 103 15.39 -8.23 4.15
N ARG A 104 15.75 -7.79 5.35
CA ARG A 104 14.79 -7.39 6.39
C ARG A 104 14.38 -5.95 6.17
N VAL A 105 13.12 -5.65 6.46
CA VAL A 105 12.57 -4.30 6.29
C VAL A 105 13.17 -3.33 7.29
N ILE A 106 13.86 -2.30 6.78
CA ILE A 106 14.31 -1.13 7.52
C ILE A 106 13.13 -0.16 7.67
N THR A 107 12.59 0.30 6.54
CA THR A 107 11.45 1.24 6.53
C THR A 107 10.70 1.17 5.21
N PHE A 108 9.50 1.76 5.21
CA PHE A 108 8.69 2.04 4.03
C PHE A 108 8.52 3.55 3.93
N GLU A 109 8.73 4.12 2.75
CA GLU A 109 8.59 5.54 2.48
C GLU A 109 7.82 5.78 1.18
N THR A 110 6.87 6.71 1.22
CA THR A 110 6.26 7.28 0.02
C THR A 110 7.20 8.31 -0.57
N LEU A 111 7.64 8.09 -1.80
CA LEU A 111 8.60 8.94 -2.48
C LEU A 111 7.95 10.03 -3.30
N PHE A 112 6.90 9.68 -4.03
CA PHE A 112 6.21 10.61 -4.95
C PHE A 112 4.71 10.36 -4.92
N THR A 113 3.95 11.42 -5.16
CA THR A 113 2.49 11.40 -5.24
C THR A 113 2.06 12.15 -6.50
N GLY A 114 1.19 11.57 -7.32
CA GLY A 114 0.73 12.09 -8.60
C GLY A 114 0.90 11.06 -9.71
N THR A 115 0.49 11.36 -10.95
CA THR A 115 0.68 10.43 -12.07
C THR A 115 2.17 10.31 -12.43
N ILE A 116 2.64 9.09 -12.73
CA ILE A 116 4.05 8.84 -13.12
C ILE A 116 4.43 9.65 -14.37
N ASP A 117 3.48 9.91 -15.28
CA ASP A 117 3.68 10.79 -16.44
C ASP A 117 3.79 12.29 -16.08
N GLY A 118 3.30 12.69 -14.89
CA GLY A 118 3.29 14.10 -14.46
C GLY A 118 4.15 14.41 -13.23
N ALA A 119 4.47 13.42 -12.41
CA ALA A 119 5.38 13.55 -11.29
C ALA A 119 6.73 12.91 -11.67
N SER A 120 7.74 13.74 -11.92
CA SER A 120 9.08 13.25 -12.22
C SER A 120 9.65 12.52 -11.01
N VAL A 121 9.66 11.20 -11.05
CA VAL A 121 10.45 10.38 -10.11
C VAL A 121 11.91 10.66 -10.41
N HIS A 122 12.57 11.45 -9.56
CA HIS A 122 13.96 11.83 -9.77
C HIS A 122 14.91 10.77 -9.18
N PRO A 123 15.71 10.07 -9.98
CA PRO A 123 16.65 9.05 -9.51
C PRO A 123 17.56 9.53 -8.37
N ARG A 124 18.05 10.78 -8.45
CA ARG A 124 18.89 11.37 -7.39
C ARG A 124 18.22 11.39 -6.01
N GLU A 125 16.89 11.62 -5.95
CA GLU A 125 16.14 11.65 -4.69
C GLU A 125 15.98 10.23 -4.13
N VAL A 126 15.74 9.26 -5.00
CA VAL A 126 15.66 7.84 -4.61
C VAL A 126 17.01 7.33 -4.09
N VAL A 127 18.11 7.64 -4.79
CA VAL A 127 19.46 7.28 -4.35
C VAL A 127 19.77 7.95 -3.01
N ARG A 128 19.47 9.25 -2.86
CA ARG A 128 19.68 9.97 -1.61
C ARG A 128 18.93 9.33 -0.44
N SER A 129 17.65 9.03 -0.62
CA SER A 129 16.83 8.39 0.41
C SER A 129 17.36 6.99 0.74
N ALA A 130 17.76 6.20 -0.25
CA ALA A 130 18.33 4.87 -0.04
C ALA A 130 19.63 4.90 0.80
N LEU A 131 20.50 5.87 0.52
CA LEU A 131 21.73 6.08 1.30
C LEU A 131 21.42 6.58 2.73
N GLN A 132 20.46 7.48 2.90
CA GLN A 132 20.03 7.95 4.23
C GLN A 132 19.50 6.82 5.11
N HIS A 133 18.81 5.86 4.53
CA HIS A 133 18.31 4.68 5.25
C HIS A 133 19.37 3.56 5.37
N ASN A 134 20.56 3.75 4.82
CA ASN A 134 21.61 2.73 4.78
C ASN A 134 21.09 1.40 4.21
N ALA A 135 20.27 1.49 3.15
CA ALA A 135 19.65 0.35 2.51
C ALA A 135 20.65 -0.40 1.61
N ALA A 136 20.61 -1.73 1.65
CA ALA A 136 21.36 -2.60 0.74
C ALA A 136 20.52 -3.04 -0.48
N ALA A 137 19.19 -2.99 -0.33
CA ALA A 137 18.28 -3.31 -1.41
C ALA A 137 16.94 -2.56 -1.24
N LEU A 138 16.17 -2.45 -2.34
CA LEU A 138 14.83 -1.87 -2.38
C LEU A 138 13.84 -2.78 -3.09
N ILE A 139 12.57 -2.70 -2.66
CA ILE A 139 11.42 -3.08 -3.45
C ILE A 139 10.61 -1.82 -3.71
N PHE A 140 10.38 -1.49 -4.98
CA PHE A 140 9.46 -0.41 -5.34
C PHE A 140 8.02 -0.88 -5.33
N ALA A 141 7.10 0.02 -5.08
CA ALA A 141 5.68 -0.24 -5.22
C ALA A 141 4.94 1.04 -5.62
N HIS A 142 3.89 0.89 -6.43
CA HIS A 142 2.92 1.96 -6.66
C HIS A 142 1.52 1.39 -6.84
N ASN A 143 0.51 2.21 -6.59
CA ASN A 143 -0.87 1.84 -6.83
C ASN A 143 -1.36 2.41 -8.16
N HIS A 144 -2.23 1.65 -8.82
CA HIS A 144 -3.03 2.13 -9.94
C HIS A 144 -4.46 2.43 -9.47
N PRO A 145 -4.88 3.70 -9.40
CA PRO A 145 -6.25 4.07 -9.03
C PRO A 145 -7.33 3.49 -9.95
N SER A 146 -6.95 3.12 -11.19
CA SER A 146 -7.83 2.41 -12.11
C SER A 146 -8.21 1.00 -11.64
N GLY A 147 -7.49 0.44 -10.66
CA GLY A 147 -7.65 -0.92 -10.15
C GLY A 147 -6.94 -2.00 -10.98
N VAL A 148 -6.41 -1.67 -12.16
CA VAL A 148 -5.73 -2.62 -13.05
C VAL A 148 -4.23 -2.61 -12.77
N ALA A 149 -3.68 -3.72 -12.25
CA ALA A 149 -2.26 -3.84 -11.91
C ALA A 149 -1.36 -4.22 -13.11
N GLU A 150 -1.67 -3.74 -14.32
CA GLU A 150 -0.87 -4.02 -15.51
C GLU A 150 0.22 -2.96 -15.71
N PRO A 151 1.51 -3.36 -15.87
CA PRO A 151 2.61 -2.43 -16.04
C PRO A 151 2.52 -1.61 -17.32
N SER A 152 2.57 -0.29 -17.20
CA SER A 152 2.70 0.62 -18.34
C SER A 152 4.14 0.63 -18.92
N ALA A 153 4.32 1.27 -20.06
CA ALA A 153 5.65 1.54 -20.61
C ALA A 153 6.47 2.47 -19.70
N SER A 154 5.81 3.47 -19.11
CA SER A 154 6.41 4.41 -18.14
C SER A 154 6.92 3.69 -16.90
N ASP A 155 6.16 2.73 -16.35
CA ASP A 155 6.57 1.94 -15.18
C ASP A 155 7.83 1.12 -15.46
N ARG A 156 7.91 0.52 -16.64
CA ARG A 156 9.10 -0.24 -17.07
C ARG A 156 10.30 0.67 -17.22
N SER A 157 10.13 1.82 -17.88
CA SER A 157 11.19 2.80 -18.12
C SER A 157 11.75 3.37 -16.82
N ILE A 158 10.89 3.82 -15.90
CA ILE A 158 11.33 4.37 -14.62
C ILE A 158 12.01 3.31 -13.74
N THR A 159 11.49 2.10 -13.73
CA THR A 159 12.09 0.99 -12.98
C THR A 159 13.51 0.72 -13.46
N GLN A 160 13.73 0.65 -14.76
CA GLN A 160 15.05 0.44 -15.34
C GLN A 160 16.02 1.58 -14.99
N THR A 161 15.57 2.85 -15.14
CA THR A 161 16.36 4.03 -14.79
C THR A 161 16.76 4.04 -13.31
N LEU A 162 15.84 3.70 -12.41
CA LEU A 162 16.12 3.64 -10.97
C LEU A 162 17.07 2.49 -10.62
N LYS A 163 16.88 1.33 -11.24
CA LYS A 163 17.77 0.17 -11.08
C LYS A 163 19.20 0.50 -11.49
N GLU A 164 19.39 1.16 -12.63
CA GLU A 164 20.70 1.60 -13.10
C GLU A 164 21.33 2.62 -12.14
N ALA A 165 20.58 3.63 -11.71
CA ALA A 165 21.09 4.64 -10.79
C ALA A 165 21.49 4.06 -9.43
N LEU A 166 20.72 3.14 -8.87
CA LEU A 166 21.00 2.49 -7.58
C LEU A 166 22.18 1.50 -7.68
N SER A 167 22.34 0.84 -8.83
CA SER A 167 23.48 -0.07 -9.05
C SER A 167 24.84 0.63 -8.99
N LEU A 168 24.91 1.93 -9.33
CA LEU A 168 26.15 2.72 -9.23
C LEU A 168 26.64 2.94 -7.79
N VAL A 169 25.77 2.70 -6.81
CA VAL A 169 26.06 2.81 -5.37
C VAL A 169 25.84 1.49 -4.63
N ASP A 170 25.94 0.37 -5.35
CA ASP A 170 25.82 -1.00 -4.83
C ASP A 170 24.50 -1.31 -4.12
N ILE A 171 23.40 -0.62 -4.49
CA ILE A 171 22.06 -0.87 -3.96
C ILE A 171 21.23 -1.63 -4.98
N ARG A 172 20.68 -2.77 -4.58
CA ARG A 172 19.92 -3.66 -5.48
C ARG A 172 18.43 -3.32 -5.49
N VAL A 173 17.82 -3.34 -6.67
CA VAL A 173 16.37 -3.37 -6.81
C VAL A 173 15.93 -4.83 -6.94
N LEU A 174 15.16 -5.32 -5.96
CA LEU A 174 14.74 -6.73 -5.91
C LEU A 174 13.41 -6.97 -6.62
N ASP A 175 12.51 -5.99 -6.60
CA ASP A 175 11.21 -6.06 -7.27
C ASP A 175 10.61 -4.68 -7.49
N HIS A 176 9.60 -4.60 -8.34
CA HIS A 176 8.66 -3.50 -8.44
C HIS A 176 7.24 -4.09 -8.49
N ILE A 177 6.42 -3.73 -7.50
CA ILE A 177 5.09 -4.31 -7.30
C ILE A 177 4.02 -3.26 -7.57
N ILE A 178 3.17 -3.52 -8.55
CA ILE A 178 2.01 -2.69 -8.86
C ILE A 178 0.81 -3.20 -8.06
N ILE A 179 0.10 -2.29 -7.41
CA ILE A 179 -1.07 -2.57 -6.58
C ILE A 179 -2.32 -2.10 -7.31
N GLY A 180 -3.19 -3.04 -7.66
CA GLY A 180 -4.52 -2.78 -8.20
C GLY A 180 -5.63 -2.98 -7.18
N ASP A 181 -6.84 -3.25 -7.68
CA ASP A 181 -8.00 -3.53 -6.86
C ASP A 181 -8.03 -4.95 -6.29
N GLY A 182 -8.69 -5.12 -5.15
CA GLY A 182 -8.84 -6.41 -4.51
C GLY A 182 -7.49 -7.04 -4.16
N GLU A 183 -7.21 -8.22 -4.65
CA GLU A 183 -5.94 -8.92 -4.50
C GLU A 183 -5.05 -8.76 -5.74
N SER A 184 -5.46 -7.91 -6.70
CA SER A 184 -4.71 -7.70 -7.95
C SER A 184 -3.38 -7.02 -7.66
N THR A 185 -2.30 -7.73 -7.90
CA THR A 185 -0.94 -7.21 -7.80
C THR A 185 -0.08 -7.79 -8.92
N THR A 186 0.89 -7.01 -9.40
CA THR A 186 1.85 -7.49 -10.39
C THR A 186 3.26 -7.25 -9.88
N SER A 187 4.09 -8.29 -9.88
CA SER A 187 5.51 -8.24 -9.59
C SER A 187 6.31 -8.25 -10.89
N PHE A 188 7.23 -7.34 -11.03
CA PHE A 188 8.14 -7.26 -12.17
C PHE A 188 9.14 -8.42 -12.17
N ALA A 189 9.64 -8.80 -10.99
CA ALA A 189 10.56 -9.91 -10.86
C ALA A 189 9.91 -11.23 -11.30
N GLU A 190 8.67 -11.51 -10.86
CA GLU A 190 7.96 -12.74 -11.26
C GLU A 190 7.62 -12.77 -12.75
N ARG A 191 7.39 -11.61 -13.37
CA ARG A 191 7.14 -11.51 -14.82
C ARG A 191 8.41 -11.47 -15.66
N GLY A 192 9.60 -11.47 -15.04
CA GLY A 192 10.88 -11.39 -15.76
C GLY A 192 11.07 -10.04 -16.47
N ILE A 193 10.52 -8.95 -15.91
CA ILE A 193 10.60 -7.60 -16.48
C ILE A 193 11.73 -6.80 -15.81
N LEU A 194 12.19 -7.23 -14.63
CA LEU A 194 13.18 -6.51 -13.82
C LEU A 194 14.62 -6.75 -14.30
#